data_9aa3d71c2bed2556ff76e1065dd3d881
#
_entry.id   9aa3d71c2bed2556ff76e1065dd3d881
#
_cell.length_a   1.000
_cell.length_b   1.000
_cell.length_c   1.000
_cell.angle_alpha   90.00
_cell.angle_beta   90.00
_cell.angle_gamma   90.00
#
_symmetry.space_group_name_H-M   'P 1'
#
loop_
_entity.id
_entity.type
_entity.pdbx_description
1 polymer ?
#
loop_
_entity_poly.entity_id
_entity_poly.type
_entity_poly.pdbx_seq_one_letter_code
_entity_poly.pdbx_strand_id
1 'polypeptide(L)'
;MSDTLRANVYADNTFIMYINGNLVAVDSIEFIPHNVVSVDVLPEYPMTIAVMAKDNADQETGMEYENTNIGDGGFILKIGEKIVSGKHWKAKNFFHGPVNGNVSNPRVLRTPIPTNWQSVDFDDSLWKNAKEYTEEEIGPKAPYFEHDFAEAKWIWSDDLKLDNTVIFRFKIDGPKADFYTGR
;
A
#
# COMPACT_ATOMS: atom_id res chain seq x y z
N MET A 1 6.96 23.19 18.44
CA MET A 1 6.16 22.03 17.99
C MET A 1 6.71 21.62 16.65
N SER A 2 6.87 20.33 16.39
CA SER A 2 7.31 19.86 15.07
C SER A 2 6.15 20.04 14.09
N ASP A 3 6.38 20.64 12.93
CA ASP A 3 5.38 20.73 11.87
C ASP A 3 5.28 19.43 11.06
N THR A 4 6.13 18.45 11.40
CA THR A 4 6.16 17.13 10.77
C THR A 4 5.20 16.16 11.42
N LEU A 5 4.68 15.23 10.61
CA LEU A 5 3.86 14.10 11.05
C LEU A 5 4.66 12.81 10.92
N ARG A 6 4.58 11.95 11.94
CA ARG A 6 5.15 10.59 11.86
C ARG A 6 4.31 9.75 10.92
N ALA A 7 4.95 9.13 9.92
CA ALA A 7 4.37 8.12 9.06
C ALA A 7 4.92 6.75 9.45
N ASN A 8 4.03 5.79 9.67
CA ASN A 8 4.34 4.36 9.81
C ASN A 8 3.75 3.63 8.61
N VAL A 9 4.58 2.86 7.93
CA VAL A 9 4.20 2.14 6.69
C VAL A 9 4.69 0.71 6.78
N TYR A 10 3.82 -0.22 6.42
CA TYR A 10 4.15 -1.63 6.34
C TYR A 10 3.50 -2.24 5.09
N ALA A 11 4.24 -3.05 4.36
CA ALA A 11 3.73 -3.87 3.29
C ALA A 11 4.21 -5.32 3.43
N ASP A 12 3.45 -6.23 2.93
CA ASP A 12 3.85 -7.59 2.68
C ASP A 12 3.99 -7.79 1.15
N ASN A 13 5.21 -7.71 0.58
CA ASN A 13 6.52 -7.63 1.24
C ASN A 13 7.16 -6.23 1.14
N THR A 14 7.14 -5.58 -0.04
CA THR A 14 7.91 -4.36 -0.32
C THR A 14 7.01 -3.21 -0.73
N PHE A 15 7.49 -1.98 -0.59
CA PHE A 15 6.79 -0.81 -1.12
C PHE A 15 7.72 0.33 -1.52
N ILE A 16 7.21 1.21 -2.37
CA ILE A 16 7.77 2.53 -2.67
C ILE A 16 6.65 3.55 -2.49
N MET A 17 6.88 4.58 -1.68
CA MET A 17 5.91 5.62 -1.35
C MET A 17 6.35 6.99 -1.81
N TYR A 18 5.44 7.70 -2.47
CA TYR A 18 5.58 9.09 -2.89
C TYR A 18 4.52 9.96 -2.23
N ILE A 19 4.89 11.18 -1.90
CA ILE A 19 3.98 12.25 -1.52
C ILE A 19 4.19 13.44 -2.45
N ASN A 20 3.12 13.90 -3.08
CA ASN A 20 3.16 14.98 -4.08
C ASN A 20 4.22 14.76 -5.17
N GLY A 21 4.37 13.50 -5.62
CA GLY A 21 5.34 13.12 -6.64
C GLY A 21 6.78 12.97 -6.17
N ASN A 22 7.07 13.26 -4.91
CA ASN A 22 8.41 13.14 -4.31
C ASN A 22 8.54 11.81 -3.58
N LEU A 23 9.65 11.11 -3.78
CA LEU A 23 9.97 9.88 -3.07
C LEU A 23 10.16 10.17 -1.57
N VAL A 24 9.42 9.45 -0.72
CA VAL A 24 9.42 9.66 0.73
C VAL A 24 9.94 8.45 1.50
N ALA A 25 9.53 7.25 1.11
CA ALA A 25 9.91 6.03 1.82
C ALA A 25 9.99 4.84 0.86
N VAL A 26 10.89 3.92 1.18
CA VAL A 26 11.07 2.65 0.47
C VAL A 26 11.32 1.56 1.49
N ASP A 27 10.63 0.44 1.36
CA ASP A 27 11.04 -0.84 1.89
C ASP A 27 11.38 -1.78 0.74
N SER A 28 12.65 -2.14 0.64
CA SER A 28 13.17 -3.01 -0.41
C SER A 28 13.51 -4.42 0.09
N ILE A 29 13.15 -4.74 1.34
CA ILE A 29 13.44 -6.06 1.93
C ILE A 29 12.34 -7.02 1.51
N GLU A 30 12.65 -7.92 0.60
CA GLU A 30 11.70 -8.87 0.00
C GLU A 30 11.33 -10.02 0.93
N PHE A 31 12.18 -10.33 1.91
CA PHE A 31 12.03 -11.46 2.82
C PHE A 31 12.05 -11.05 4.29
N ILE A 32 11.88 -12.03 5.17
CA ILE A 32 12.03 -11.86 6.61
C ILE A 32 13.46 -11.36 6.96
N PRO A 33 13.57 -10.36 7.85
CA PRO A 33 12.48 -9.78 8.64
C PRO A 33 11.64 -8.77 7.84
N HIS A 34 10.31 -8.91 7.95
CA HIS A 34 9.39 -7.86 7.52
C HIS A 34 9.64 -6.59 8.32
N ASN A 35 9.40 -5.45 7.70
CA ASN A 35 9.81 -4.16 8.24
C ASN A 35 8.65 -3.18 8.35
N VAL A 36 8.69 -2.36 9.40
CA VAL A 36 7.93 -1.11 9.42
C VAL A 36 8.90 0.03 9.12
N VAL A 37 8.59 0.81 8.09
CA VAL A 37 9.33 2.03 7.80
C VAL A 37 8.65 3.19 8.48
N SER A 38 9.37 3.89 9.34
CA SER A 38 8.90 5.10 10.03
C SER A 38 9.69 6.31 9.57
N VAL A 39 8.97 7.31 9.03
CA VAL A 39 9.57 8.57 8.56
C VAL A 39 8.78 9.76 9.08
N ASP A 40 9.44 10.92 9.19
CA ASP A 40 8.77 12.18 9.47
C ASP A 40 8.49 12.90 8.15
N VAL A 41 7.24 13.24 7.90
CA VAL A 41 6.81 13.94 6.69
C VAL A 41 6.31 15.33 7.03
N LEU A 42 6.64 16.30 6.19
CA LEU A 42 6.05 17.65 6.25
C LEU A 42 4.84 17.66 5.31
N PRO A 43 3.60 17.77 5.84
CA PRO A 43 2.42 17.74 5.01
C PRO A 43 2.27 19.04 4.22
N GLU A 44 2.12 18.92 2.90
CA GLU A 44 1.78 20.01 2.00
C GLU A 44 0.46 19.68 1.31
N TYR A 45 -0.54 20.53 1.51
CA TYR A 45 -1.88 20.31 0.99
C TYR A 45 -2.19 21.21 -0.23
N PRO A 46 -2.98 20.71 -1.22
CA PRO A 46 -3.51 19.36 -1.31
C PRO A 46 -2.40 18.32 -1.39
N MET A 47 -2.58 17.18 -0.71
CA MET A 47 -1.58 16.13 -0.62
C MET A 47 -2.03 14.88 -1.37
N THR A 48 -1.19 14.40 -2.28
CA THR A 48 -1.39 13.12 -2.96
C THR A 48 -0.39 12.10 -2.44
N ILE A 49 -0.88 11.01 -1.87
CA ILE A 49 -0.08 9.87 -1.49
C ILE A 49 -0.21 8.81 -2.57
N ALA A 50 0.89 8.29 -3.08
CA ALA A 50 0.93 7.24 -4.07
C ALA A 50 1.92 6.16 -3.63
N VAL A 51 1.47 4.91 -3.55
CA VAL A 51 2.26 3.78 -3.07
C VAL A 51 2.17 2.64 -4.05
N MET A 52 3.32 2.06 -4.43
CA MET A 52 3.37 0.77 -5.08
C MET A 52 3.80 -0.25 -4.04
N ALA A 53 2.94 -1.20 -3.73
CA ALA A 53 3.24 -2.33 -2.86
C ALA A 53 3.32 -3.62 -3.69
N LYS A 54 4.25 -4.48 -3.32
CA LYS A 54 4.51 -5.74 -4.03
C LYS A 54 4.65 -6.88 -3.06
N ASP A 55 3.97 -7.95 -3.41
CA ASP A 55 4.26 -9.29 -2.94
C ASP A 55 5.54 -9.83 -3.63
N ASN A 56 6.29 -10.69 -2.95
CA ASN A 56 7.52 -11.29 -3.46
C ASN A 56 7.22 -12.49 -4.37
N ALA A 57 6.52 -12.24 -5.46
CA ALA A 57 6.12 -13.26 -6.42
C ALA A 57 7.12 -13.39 -7.58
N ASP A 58 7.42 -14.62 -7.95
CA ASP A 58 8.20 -14.94 -9.15
C ASP A 58 7.53 -14.38 -10.39
N GLN A 59 8.33 -13.75 -11.24
CA GLN A 59 7.84 -12.99 -12.39
C GLN A 59 7.21 -13.86 -13.49
N GLU A 60 7.54 -15.13 -13.56
CA GLU A 60 7.02 -16.04 -14.58
C GLU A 60 5.81 -16.84 -14.11
N THR A 61 5.71 -17.06 -12.81
CA THR A 61 4.70 -17.95 -12.22
C THR A 61 3.69 -17.24 -11.34
N GLY A 62 4.04 -16.09 -10.75
CA GLY A 62 3.23 -15.42 -9.73
C GLY A 62 3.20 -16.17 -8.40
N MET A 63 4.17 -17.05 -8.15
CA MET A 63 4.27 -17.86 -6.93
C MET A 63 5.49 -17.44 -6.12
N GLU A 64 5.47 -17.73 -4.84
CA GLU A 64 6.56 -17.48 -3.91
C GLU A 64 7.36 -18.74 -3.58
N TYR A 65 8.47 -18.56 -2.82
CA TYR A 65 9.30 -19.64 -2.25
C TYR A 65 9.67 -20.72 -3.27
N GLU A 66 10.39 -20.33 -4.31
CA GLU A 66 10.81 -21.24 -5.38
C GLU A 66 9.62 -21.96 -6.07
N ASN A 67 8.51 -21.24 -6.25
CA ASN A 67 7.29 -21.75 -6.87
C ASN A 67 6.57 -22.84 -6.05
N THR A 68 6.64 -22.78 -4.74
CA THR A 68 5.97 -23.75 -3.87
C THR A 68 4.67 -23.20 -3.29
N ASN A 69 4.51 -21.89 -3.19
CA ASN A 69 3.36 -21.26 -2.52
C ASN A 69 2.70 -20.21 -3.42
N ILE A 70 1.38 -20.10 -3.28
CA ILE A 70 0.67 -18.87 -3.68
C ILE A 70 0.99 -17.83 -2.63
N GLY A 71 1.27 -16.59 -3.08
CA GLY A 71 1.60 -15.50 -2.21
C GLY A 71 0.42 -14.94 -1.41
N ASP A 72 0.70 -13.90 -0.71
CA ASP A 72 -0.27 -13.06 -0.02
C ASP A 72 0.22 -11.60 -0.11
N GLY A 73 -0.67 -10.68 0.10
CA GLY A 73 -0.33 -9.26 0.04
C GLY A 73 -0.85 -8.55 1.27
N GLY A 74 -0.54 -7.28 1.37
CA GLY A 74 -1.06 -6.45 2.43
C GLY A 74 -0.32 -5.12 2.50
N PHE A 75 -1.06 -4.08 2.75
CA PHE A 75 -0.51 -2.75 2.94
C PHE A 75 -1.27 -2.00 4.02
N ILE A 76 -0.55 -1.35 4.92
CA ILE A 76 -1.12 -0.47 5.94
C ILE A 76 -0.26 0.77 6.12
N LEU A 77 -0.92 1.91 6.32
CA LEU A 77 -0.27 3.19 6.51
C LEU A 77 -1.02 4.04 7.54
N LYS A 78 -0.27 4.73 8.39
CA LYS A 78 -0.76 5.81 9.23
C LYS A 78 0.21 6.98 9.19
N ILE A 79 -0.29 8.19 8.92
CA ILE A 79 0.48 9.45 9.00
C ILE A 79 -0.22 10.37 10.01
N GLY A 80 0.46 10.69 11.09
CA GLY A 80 -0.11 11.43 12.21
C GLY A 80 -1.37 10.73 12.75
N GLU A 81 -2.35 11.52 13.20
CA GLU A 81 -3.55 10.97 13.82
C GLU A 81 -4.71 10.71 12.85
N LYS A 82 -4.68 11.32 11.65
CA LYS A 82 -5.89 11.41 10.79
C LYS A 82 -5.75 10.81 9.41
N ILE A 83 -4.54 10.57 8.92
CA ILE A 83 -4.32 10.03 7.58
C ILE A 83 -4.00 8.55 7.71
N VAL A 84 -4.94 7.73 7.30
CA VAL A 84 -4.88 6.28 7.47
C VAL A 84 -5.28 5.56 6.18
N SER A 85 -4.72 4.38 5.96
CA SER A 85 -5.19 3.49 4.92
C SER A 85 -6.58 2.95 5.22
N GLY A 86 -7.35 2.73 4.16
CA GLY A 86 -8.71 2.23 4.24
C GLY A 86 -9.38 2.17 2.86
N LYS A 87 -10.63 1.73 2.82
CA LYS A 87 -11.43 1.57 1.58
C LYS A 87 -11.65 2.85 0.77
N HIS A 88 -11.32 4.02 1.32
CA HIS A 88 -11.41 5.30 0.62
C HIS A 88 -10.22 5.57 -0.30
N TRP A 89 -9.18 4.75 -0.24
CA TRP A 89 -8.05 4.80 -1.16
C TRP A 89 -8.42 4.19 -2.50
N LYS A 90 -7.83 4.67 -3.58
CA LYS A 90 -7.86 4.01 -4.88
C LYS A 90 -6.83 2.91 -4.93
N ALA A 91 -7.15 1.80 -5.60
CA ALA A 91 -6.25 0.68 -5.79
C ALA A 91 -6.37 0.09 -7.20
N LYS A 92 -5.25 -0.34 -7.77
CA LYS A 92 -5.21 -1.07 -9.03
C LYS A 92 -4.06 -2.07 -9.02
N ASN A 93 -4.38 -3.30 -9.39
CA ASN A 93 -3.40 -4.35 -9.59
C ASN A 93 -2.77 -4.28 -10.99
N PHE A 94 -1.47 -4.59 -11.06
CA PHE A 94 -0.68 -4.59 -12.29
C PHE A 94 0.00 -5.94 -12.57
N PHE A 95 0.02 -6.85 -11.60
CA PHE A 95 0.59 -8.18 -11.76
C PHE A 95 -0.25 -9.21 -11.01
N HIS A 96 -0.86 -10.14 -11.75
CA HIS A 96 -1.75 -11.17 -11.22
C HIS A 96 -1.26 -12.55 -11.62
N GLY A 97 -1.19 -13.46 -10.69
CA GLY A 97 -0.84 -14.86 -10.94
C GLY A 97 -0.53 -15.64 -9.66
N PRO A 98 -0.56 -16.97 -9.78
CA PRO A 98 -0.94 -17.75 -10.96
C PRO A 98 -2.43 -17.64 -11.29
N VAL A 99 -2.77 -17.45 -12.56
CA VAL A 99 -4.16 -17.26 -13.00
C VAL A 99 -5.03 -18.44 -12.54
N ASN A 100 -6.17 -18.13 -11.91
CA ASN A 100 -7.10 -19.08 -11.32
C ASN A 100 -6.48 -19.97 -10.21
N GLY A 101 -5.35 -19.57 -9.63
CA GLY A 101 -4.63 -20.37 -8.63
C GLY A 101 -4.05 -21.67 -9.20
N ASN A 102 -3.82 -21.74 -10.51
CA ASN A 102 -3.31 -22.96 -11.15
C ASN A 102 -1.79 -23.08 -10.98
N VAL A 103 -1.39 -23.72 -9.90
CA VAL A 103 0.03 -23.95 -9.56
C VAL A 103 0.72 -25.03 -10.41
N SER A 104 -0.04 -25.90 -11.07
CA SER A 104 0.52 -26.98 -11.91
C SER A 104 0.95 -26.49 -13.28
N ASN A 105 0.34 -25.43 -13.78
CA ASN A 105 0.69 -24.77 -15.02
C ASN A 105 0.47 -23.28 -14.86
N PRO A 106 1.34 -22.61 -14.06
CA PRO A 106 1.15 -21.21 -13.70
C PRO A 106 1.24 -20.31 -14.92
N ARG A 107 0.33 -19.36 -14.99
CA ARG A 107 0.34 -18.24 -15.96
C ARG A 107 0.12 -16.95 -15.22
N VAL A 108 0.66 -15.88 -15.73
CA VAL A 108 0.54 -14.55 -15.16
C VAL A 108 -0.12 -13.58 -16.13
N LEU A 109 -0.80 -12.58 -15.56
CA LEU A 109 -1.33 -11.44 -16.29
C LEU A 109 -0.61 -10.19 -15.81
N ARG A 110 -0.11 -9.40 -16.74
CA ARG A 110 0.58 -8.13 -16.47
C ARG A 110 -0.10 -7.00 -17.19
N THR A 111 -0.26 -5.90 -16.48
CA THR A 111 -0.70 -4.63 -17.03
C THR A 111 0.49 -3.67 -16.98
N PRO A 112 0.81 -2.95 -18.06
CA PRO A 112 1.85 -1.94 -18.02
C PRO A 112 1.57 -0.89 -16.95
N ILE A 113 2.57 -0.63 -16.10
CA ILE A 113 2.48 0.40 -15.08
C ILE A 113 2.69 1.75 -15.75
N PRO A 114 1.77 2.72 -15.59
CA PRO A 114 1.97 4.07 -16.13
C PRO A 114 3.23 4.72 -15.53
N THR A 115 4.04 5.37 -16.34
CA THR A 115 5.31 5.97 -15.90
C THR A 115 5.13 7.13 -14.91
N ASN A 116 3.93 7.73 -14.88
CA ASN A 116 3.58 8.88 -14.04
C ASN A 116 2.56 8.54 -12.93
N TRP A 117 2.46 7.27 -12.54
CA TRP A 117 1.49 6.82 -11.54
C TRP A 117 1.59 7.53 -10.19
N GLN A 118 2.77 8.05 -9.85
CA GLN A 118 3.04 8.79 -8.62
C GLN A 118 2.74 10.30 -8.73
N SER A 119 2.46 10.79 -9.94
CA SER A 119 2.24 12.22 -10.20
C SER A 119 0.94 12.72 -9.57
N VAL A 120 0.94 13.97 -9.11
CA VAL A 120 -0.25 14.66 -8.59
C VAL A 120 -1.38 14.70 -9.61
N ASP A 121 -1.02 14.87 -10.90
CA ASP A 121 -1.96 15.03 -12.01
C ASP A 121 -2.41 13.69 -12.62
N PHE A 122 -1.92 12.57 -12.09
CA PHE A 122 -2.33 11.27 -12.59
C PHE A 122 -3.83 11.05 -12.37
N ASP A 123 -4.54 10.63 -13.42
CA ASP A 123 -5.96 10.33 -13.37
C ASP A 123 -6.20 8.89 -12.90
N ASP A 124 -6.61 8.74 -11.65
CA ASP A 124 -7.01 7.49 -11.03
C ASP A 124 -8.53 7.31 -10.90
N SER A 125 -9.32 8.15 -11.57
CA SER A 125 -10.78 8.20 -11.43
C SER A 125 -11.46 6.87 -11.78
N LEU A 126 -10.89 6.11 -12.72
CA LEU A 126 -11.39 4.79 -13.13
C LEU A 126 -10.89 3.64 -12.26
N TRP A 127 -10.01 3.90 -11.30
CA TRP A 127 -9.55 2.86 -10.40
C TRP A 127 -10.62 2.54 -9.36
N LYS A 128 -10.70 1.27 -8.99
CA LYS A 128 -11.55 0.83 -7.89
C LYS A 128 -11.04 1.37 -6.56
N ASN A 129 -11.91 1.35 -5.57
CA ASN A 129 -11.47 1.55 -4.19
C ASN A 129 -10.73 0.31 -3.69
N ALA A 130 -9.79 0.51 -2.79
CA ALA A 130 -9.11 -0.57 -2.10
C ALA A 130 -10.10 -1.42 -1.29
N LYS A 131 -9.80 -2.70 -1.17
CA LYS A 131 -10.53 -3.62 -0.29
C LYS A 131 -9.83 -3.67 1.06
N GLU A 132 -10.61 -3.64 2.13
CA GLU A 132 -10.12 -3.82 3.49
C GLU A 132 -10.06 -5.30 3.84
N TYR A 133 -9.02 -5.67 4.58
CA TYR A 133 -8.80 -7.01 5.10
C TYR A 133 -8.56 -6.96 6.61
N THR A 134 -8.83 -8.07 7.28
CA THR A 134 -8.58 -8.19 8.71
C THR A 134 -7.10 -8.50 8.98
N GLU A 135 -6.66 -8.22 10.20
CA GLU A 135 -5.33 -8.59 10.67
C GLU A 135 -5.10 -10.11 10.61
N GLU A 136 -6.17 -10.91 10.84
CA GLU A 136 -6.13 -12.37 10.72
C GLU A 136 -5.89 -12.83 9.28
N GLU A 137 -6.52 -12.18 8.30
CA GLU A 137 -6.33 -12.51 6.87
C GLU A 137 -4.92 -12.17 6.38
N ILE A 138 -4.32 -11.08 6.89
CA ILE A 138 -2.97 -10.64 6.52
C ILE A 138 -1.89 -11.43 7.27
N GLY A 139 -2.08 -11.69 8.56
CA GLY A 139 -1.10 -12.37 9.41
C GLY A 139 0.20 -11.58 9.61
N PRO A 140 0.14 -10.29 9.99
CA PRO A 140 1.35 -9.46 10.04
C PRO A 140 2.37 -9.96 11.05
N LYS A 141 3.64 -9.61 10.84
CA LYS A 141 4.77 -10.05 11.68
C LYS A 141 5.03 -9.06 12.82
N ALA A 142 5.91 -9.45 13.74
CA ALA A 142 6.22 -8.72 14.98
C ALA A 142 6.39 -7.20 14.83
N PRO A 143 7.11 -6.64 13.82
CA PRO A 143 7.27 -5.20 13.69
C PRO A 143 5.97 -4.40 13.60
N TYR A 144 4.92 -4.99 13.03
CA TYR A 144 3.60 -4.36 12.98
C TYR A 144 3.06 -4.03 14.38
N PHE A 145 3.16 -4.98 15.32
CA PHE A 145 2.62 -4.85 16.68
C PHE A 145 3.42 -3.89 17.57
N GLU A 146 4.59 -3.48 17.15
CA GLU A 146 5.49 -2.57 17.86
C GLU A 146 5.28 -1.10 17.45
N HIS A 147 4.42 -0.85 16.44
CA HIS A 147 4.17 0.48 15.86
C HIS A 147 2.71 0.88 15.94
N ASP A 148 2.47 2.19 15.88
CA ASP A 148 1.12 2.74 15.91
C ASP A 148 0.49 2.73 14.52
N PHE A 149 -0.52 1.86 14.36
CA PHE A 149 -1.41 1.79 13.21
C PHE A 149 -2.89 1.96 13.61
N ALA A 150 -3.15 2.54 14.79
CA ALA A 150 -4.52 2.76 15.25
C ALA A 150 -5.36 3.47 14.18
N GLU A 151 -6.61 3.05 14.02
CA GLU A 151 -7.59 3.50 13.01
C GLU A 151 -7.25 3.14 11.55
N ALA A 152 -6.00 2.80 11.22
CA ALA A 152 -5.64 2.32 9.89
C ALA A 152 -6.21 0.92 9.63
N LYS A 153 -6.50 0.65 8.36
CA LYS A 153 -6.98 -0.66 7.90
C LYS A 153 -5.97 -1.26 6.94
N TRP A 154 -5.79 -2.56 7.04
CA TRP A 154 -5.12 -3.33 6.02
C TRP A 154 -5.89 -3.25 4.71
N ILE A 155 -5.21 -2.90 3.65
CA ILE A 155 -5.81 -2.79 2.31
C ILE A 155 -5.00 -3.56 1.27
N TRP A 156 -5.70 -4.01 0.26
CA TRP A 156 -5.14 -4.59 -0.96
C TRP A 156 -6.11 -4.38 -2.12
N SER A 157 -5.90 -5.06 -3.24
CA SER A 157 -6.86 -5.17 -4.33
C SER A 157 -8.00 -6.15 -3.98
N ASP A 158 -8.81 -6.52 -4.97
CA ASP A 158 -9.90 -7.48 -4.78
C ASP A 158 -9.40 -8.91 -4.44
N ASP A 159 -8.17 -9.25 -4.81
CA ASP A 159 -7.57 -10.57 -4.60
C ASP A 159 -6.27 -10.47 -3.79
N LEU A 160 -6.33 -10.88 -2.54
CA LEU A 160 -5.21 -10.81 -1.59
C LEU A 160 -4.06 -11.75 -1.97
N LYS A 161 -4.36 -12.86 -2.67
CA LYS A 161 -3.42 -13.95 -2.88
C LYS A 161 -2.80 -13.99 -4.27
N LEU A 162 -3.51 -13.51 -5.27
CA LEU A 162 -3.09 -13.62 -6.66
C LEU A 162 -2.67 -12.29 -7.27
N ASP A 163 -2.99 -11.17 -6.62
CA ASP A 163 -2.59 -9.84 -7.04
C ASP A 163 -1.28 -9.46 -6.36
N ASN A 164 -0.19 -9.39 -7.14
CA ASN A 164 1.18 -9.32 -6.63
C ASN A 164 1.83 -7.92 -6.74
N THR A 165 1.21 -6.99 -7.46
CA THR A 165 1.68 -5.61 -7.54
C THR A 165 0.49 -4.68 -7.56
N VAL A 166 0.28 -3.96 -6.48
CA VAL A 166 -0.85 -3.05 -6.34
C VAL A 166 -0.35 -1.63 -6.14
N ILE A 167 -0.91 -0.70 -6.90
CA ILE A 167 -0.68 0.73 -6.69
C ILE A 167 -1.90 1.31 -5.99
N PHE A 168 -1.63 2.00 -4.89
CA PHE A 168 -2.61 2.73 -4.09
C PHE A 168 -2.43 4.23 -4.28
N ARG A 169 -3.54 4.97 -4.29
CA ARG A 169 -3.52 6.43 -4.35
C ARG A 169 -4.58 7.03 -3.44
N PHE A 170 -4.24 8.14 -2.79
CA PHE A 170 -5.16 8.90 -1.98
C PHE A 170 -4.86 10.40 -2.07
N LYS A 171 -5.91 11.21 -2.32
CA LYS A 171 -5.81 12.68 -2.37
C LYS A 171 -6.52 13.28 -1.15
N ILE A 172 -5.86 14.24 -0.53
CA ILE A 172 -6.32 14.96 0.65
C ILE A 172 -6.27 16.45 0.35
N ASP A 173 -7.43 17.12 0.34
CA ASP A 173 -7.51 18.55 -0.01
C ASP A 173 -6.97 19.46 1.09
N GLY A 174 -6.94 19.01 2.31
CA GLY A 174 -6.41 19.72 3.47
C GLY A 174 -6.98 19.19 4.78
N PRO A 175 -6.44 19.62 5.91
CA PRO A 175 -7.08 19.34 7.18
C PRO A 175 -8.46 19.99 7.16
N LYS A 176 -9.52 19.20 7.46
CA LYS A 176 -10.84 19.79 7.70
C LYS A 176 -10.66 20.83 8.79
N ALA A 177 -10.96 22.08 8.49
CA ALA A 177 -10.97 23.13 9.50
C ALA A 177 -11.94 22.66 10.59
N ASP A 178 -11.40 22.36 11.79
CA ASP A 178 -12.23 22.26 12.96
C ASP A 178 -12.78 23.67 13.15
N PHE A 179 -14.05 23.87 12.82
CA PHE A 179 -14.73 25.09 13.18
C PHE A 179 -14.71 25.17 14.71
N TYR A 180 -13.76 25.90 15.23
CA TYR A 180 -13.82 26.37 16.60
C TYR A 180 -15.10 27.21 16.69
N THR A 181 -16.19 26.59 17.13
CA THR A 181 -17.31 27.34 17.67
C THR A 181 -16.82 27.93 18.98
N GLY A 182 -16.14 29.08 18.88
CA GLY A 182 -15.84 29.91 20.03
C GLY A 182 -17.16 30.28 20.71
N ARG A 183 -17.28 29.87 21.95
CA ARG A 183 -18.17 30.52 22.92
C ARG A 183 -17.30 31.31 23.90
#